data_495a09c67f8fd68b7b53ab471ea2175c
#
_entry.id   495a09c67f8fd68b7b53ab471ea2175c
#
_cell.length_a   1.000
_cell.length_b   1.000
_cell.length_c   1.000
_cell.angle_alpha   90.00
_cell.angle_beta   90.00
_cell.angle_gamma   90.00
#
_symmetry.space_group_name_H-M   'P 1'
#
loop_
_entity.id
_entity.type
_entity.pdbx_description
1 polymer ?
#
loop_
_entity_poly.entity_id
_entity_poly.type
_entity_poly.pdbx_seq_one_letter_code
_entity_poly.pdbx_strand_id
1 'polypeptide(L)'
;VYFQYTAQVAASKQAEIRAQVAGILLKRHYQEGQPISAGQPLFSLDSANYQAVVGNLEAQLASMQARLQQAERNLARVKPLWEQELVAQKDYDDAVSALQISQADVKALQAQIKQARLNVNYSQINAPISGVIGRTQKNEGTYIAGSDVLLAMISQLNPIHVYFGLPDVEQQKIRGLTANGLFKAPANNQY
;
A
#
# COMPACT_ATOMS: atom_id res chain seq x y z
N VAL A 1 -41.40 28.24 -12.76
CA VAL A 1 -40.31 29.14 -12.37
C VAL A 1 -39.00 28.37 -12.54
N TYR A 2 -38.08 28.89 -13.34
CA TYR A 2 -36.76 28.28 -13.56
C TYR A 2 -35.72 29.16 -12.85
N PHE A 3 -34.82 28.51 -12.12
CA PHE A 3 -33.66 29.15 -11.51
C PHE A 3 -32.41 28.63 -12.22
N GLN A 4 -31.48 29.51 -12.56
CA GLN A 4 -30.23 29.16 -13.21
C GLN A 4 -29.07 29.59 -12.31
N TYR A 5 -28.23 28.61 -11.94
CA TYR A 5 -27.05 28.85 -11.07
C TYR A 5 -25.79 28.36 -11.76
N THR A 6 -24.70 29.06 -11.50
CA THR A 6 -23.37 28.58 -11.88
C THR A 6 -22.96 27.47 -10.91
N ALA A 7 -22.59 26.31 -11.45
CA ALA A 7 -22.14 25.17 -10.68
C ALA A 7 -20.72 24.78 -11.06
N GLN A 8 -19.98 24.28 -10.08
CA GLN A 8 -18.68 23.65 -10.26
C GLN A 8 -18.82 22.13 -10.15
N VAL A 9 -18.28 21.44 -11.14
CA VAL A 9 -18.25 19.99 -11.18
C VAL A 9 -16.92 19.50 -10.64
N ALA A 10 -16.95 18.58 -9.67
CA ALA A 10 -15.76 18.02 -9.06
C ALA A 10 -15.84 16.49 -8.99
N ALA A 11 -14.70 15.85 -9.04
CA ALA A 11 -14.60 14.41 -8.80
C ALA A 11 -15.05 14.06 -7.37
N SER A 12 -15.74 12.93 -7.20
CA SER A 12 -16.18 12.47 -5.88
C SER A 12 -15.00 12.07 -4.99
N LYS A 13 -13.93 11.53 -5.58
CA LYS A 13 -12.66 11.20 -4.91
C LYS A 13 -11.50 11.50 -5.84
N GLN A 14 -10.41 11.94 -5.25
CA GLN A 14 -9.13 12.10 -5.94
C GLN A 14 -8.05 11.38 -5.15
N ALA A 15 -7.17 10.67 -5.84
CA ALA A 15 -6.02 10.00 -5.26
C ALA A 15 -4.75 10.42 -6.01
N GLU A 16 -3.79 10.92 -5.25
CA GLU A 16 -2.45 11.18 -5.74
C GLU A 16 -1.65 9.89 -5.76
N ILE A 17 -1.06 9.59 -6.90
CA ILE A 17 -0.17 8.45 -7.08
C ILE A 17 1.24 8.94 -6.84
N ARG A 18 1.81 8.50 -5.72
CA ARG A 18 3.15 8.90 -5.28
C ARG A 18 4.07 7.68 -5.20
N ALA A 19 5.34 7.88 -5.54
CA ALA A 19 6.35 6.85 -5.34
C ALA A 19 6.58 6.62 -3.85
N GLN A 20 6.77 5.38 -3.43
CA GLN A 20 7.07 5.01 -2.04
C GLN A 20 8.54 4.64 -1.85
N VAL A 21 9.26 4.33 -2.94
CA VAL A 21 10.68 3.98 -2.96
C VAL A 21 11.40 4.72 -4.07
N ALA A 22 12.70 4.88 -3.94
CA ALA A 22 13.55 5.49 -4.97
C ALA A 22 13.84 4.49 -6.09
N GLY A 23 14.09 4.99 -7.28
CA GLY A 23 14.47 4.15 -8.43
C GLY A 23 14.24 4.85 -9.76
N ILE A 24 14.72 4.24 -10.84
CA ILE A 24 14.47 4.73 -12.20
C ILE A 24 13.05 4.29 -12.61
N LEU A 25 12.26 5.20 -13.14
CA LEU A 25 10.95 4.88 -13.72
C LEU A 25 11.17 4.13 -15.04
N LEU A 26 10.97 2.82 -15.04
CA LEU A 26 11.21 1.97 -16.21
C LEU A 26 10.06 2.06 -17.21
N LYS A 27 8.81 1.96 -16.73
CA LYS A 27 7.65 1.87 -17.62
C LYS A 27 6.40 2.45 -16.99
N ARG A 28 5.58 3.08 -17.86
CA ARG A 28 4.18 3.46 -17.59
C ARG A 28 3.25 2.46 -18.28
N HIS A 29 2.30 1.91 -17.55
CA HIS A 29 1.38 0.85 -18.02
C HIS A 29 -0.01 1.36 -18.42
N TYR A 30 -0.21 2.65 -18.57
CA TYR A 30 -1.49 3.26 -18.92
C TYR A 30 -1.33 4.36 -19.96
N GLN A 31 -2.44 4.78 -20.56
CA GLN A 31 -2.54 5.98 -21.39
C GLN A 31 -3.22 7.09 -20.59
N GLU A 32 -2.79 8.33 -20.78
CA GLU A 32 -3.38 9.50 -20.10
C GLU A 32 -4.83 9.66 -20.50
N GLY A 33 -5.69 9.93 -19.51
CA GLY A 33 -7.13 10.10 -19.72
C GLY A 33 -7.93 8.80 -19.80
N GLN A 34 -7.30 7.62 -19.72
CA GLN A 34 -8.05 6.35 -19.75
C GLN A 34 -8.69 6.01 -18.40
N PRO A 35 -9.79 5.23 -18.40
CA PRO A 35 -10.34 4.66 -17.18
C PRO A 35 -9.40 3.57 -16.63
N ILE A 36 -9.19 3.59 -15.30
CA ILE A 36 -8.33 2.67 -14.56
C ILE A 36 -9.17 1.97 -13.49
N SER A 37 -8.91 0.69 -13.29
CA SER A 37 -9.47 -0.09 -12.18
C SER A 37 -8.54 -0.10 -10.97
N ALA A 38 -9.12 -0.15 -9.76
CA ALA A 38 -8.33 -0.33 -8.54
C ALA A 38 -7.48 -1.61 -8.62
N GLY A 39 -6.21 -1.53 -8.19
CA GLY A 39 -5.24 -2.62 -8.29
C GLY A 39 -4.51 -2.71 -9.64
N GLN A 40 -4.94 -1.99 -10.67
CA GLN A 40 -4.28 -1.99 -11.98
C GLN A 40 -2.86 -1.41 -11.87
N PRO A 41 -1.83 -2.06 -12.47
CA PRO A 41 -0.47 -1.53 -12.48
C PRO A 41 -0.40 -0.23 -13.31
N LEU A 42 0.25 0.79 -12.73
CA LEU A 42 0.41 2.10 -13.35
C LEU A 42 1.85 2.38 -13.75
N PHE A 43 2.78 2.14 -12.83
CA PHE A 43 4.20 2.38 -13.04
C PHE A 43 5.04 1.25 -12.51
N SER A 44 6.18 1.02 -13.15
CA SER A 44 7.23 0.12 -12.68
C SER A 44 8.52 0.90 -12.48
N LEU A 45 9.06 0.84 -11.28
CA LEU A 45 10.40 1.34 -10.94
C LEU A 45 11.41 0.19 -11.04
N ASP A 46 12.67 0.53 -11.23
CA ASP A 46 13.76 -0.44 -11.17
C ASP A 46 13.86 -1.02 -9.76
N SER A 47 13.67 -2.33 -9.67
CA SER A 47 13.69 -3.09 -8.40
C SER A 47 14.95 -3.93 -8.22
N ALA A 48 15.94 -3.87 -9.13
CA ALA A 48 17.10 -4.76 -9.13
C ALA A 48 17.87 -4.72 -7.79
N ASN A 49 18.12 -3.52 -7.27
CA ASN A 49 18.81 -3.35 -5.99
C ASN A 49 18.00 -3.94 -4.82
N TYR A 50 16.68 -3.74 -4.81
CA TYR A 50 15.80 -4.28 -3.76
C TYR A 50 15.74 -5.80 -3.82
N GLN A 51 15.69 -6.39 -5.03
CA GLN A 51 15.73 -7.84 -5.23
C GLN A 51 17.07 -8.43 -4.78
N ALA A 52 18.19 -7.76 -5.05
CA ALA A 52 19.51 -8.19 -4.57
C ALA A 52 19.58 -8.23 -3.04
N VAL A 53 19.00 -7.23 -2.35
CA VAL A 53 18.92 -7.23 -0.88
C VAL A 53 18.09 -8.42 -0.38
N VAL A 54 16.95 -8.71 -1.00
CA VAL A 54 16.12 -9.89 -0.64
C VAL A 54 16.92 -11.17 -0.84
N GLY A 55 17.62 -11.34 -1.97
CA GLY A 55 18.44 -12.52 -2.25
C GLY A 55 19.55 -12.72 -1.22
N ASN A 56 20.25 -11.65 -0.80
CA ASN A 56 21.26 -11.72 0.25
C ASN A 56 20.67 -12.17 1.60
N LEU A 57 19.53 -11.64 1.99
CA LEU A 57 18.85 -12.03 3.23
C LEU A 57 18.33 -13.48 3.17
N GLU A 58 17.85 -13.94 2.02
CA GLU A 58 17.43 -15.32 1.81
C GLU A 58 18.61 -16.30 1.91
N ALA A 59 19.78 -15.94 1.40
CA ALA A 59 21.00 -16.73 1.58
C ALA A 59 21.43 -16.81 3.06
N GLN A 60 21.33 -15.69 3.80
CA GLN A 60 21.57 -15.69 5.24
C GLN A 60 20.55 -16.56 5.99
N LEU A 61 19.28 -16.52 5.59
CA LEU A 61 18.22 -17.36 6.18
C LEU A 61 18.54 -18.84 6.01
N ALA A 62 19.00 -19.26 4.84
CA ALA A 62 19.41 -20.65 4.61
C ALA A 62 20.53 -21.08 5.56
N SER A 63 21.51 -20.19 5.81
CA SER A 63 22.59 -20.47 6.79
C SER A 63 22.05 -20.59 8.22
N MET A 64 21.15 -19.70 8.65
CA MET A 64 20.53 -19.77 9.99
C MET A 64 19.64 -20.99 10.15
N GLN A 65 18.92 -21.39 9.11
CA GLN A 65 18.12 -22.63 9.11
C GLN A 65 19.02 -23.87 9.28
N ALA A 66 20.19 -23.91 8.65
CA ALA A 66 21.13 -25.00 8.84
C ALA A 66 21.62 -25.08 10.30
N ARG A 67 21.90 -23.93 10.95
CA ARG A 67 22.25 -23.85 12.38
C ARG A 67 21.09 -24.31 13.27
N LEU A 68 19.88 -23.92 12.97
CA LEU A 68 18.68 -24.38 13.67
C LEU A 68 18.55 -25.90 13.61
N GLN A 69 18.68 -26.48 12.41
CA GLN A 69 18.65 -27.95 12.26
C GLN A 69 19.77 -28.65 13.04
N GLN A 70 20.95 -28.03 13.14
CA GLN A 70 22.04 -28.57 13.96
C GLN A 70 21.67 -28.55 15.46
N ALA A 71 21.09 -27.44 15.95
CA ALA A 71 20.65 -27.33 17.33
C ALA A 71 19.51 -28.32 17.65
N GLU A 72 18.54 -28.50 16.74
CA GLU A 72 17.47 -29.50 16.86
C GLU A 72 18.03 -30.91 16.98
N ARG A 73 18.95 -31.29 16.07
CA ARG A 73 19.61 -32.63 16.12
C ARG A 73 20.41 -32.81 17.41
N ASN A 74 21.08 -31.75 17.90
CA ASN A 74 21.83 -31.82 19.15
C ASN A 74 20.91 -32.05 20.34
N LEU A 75 19.83 -31.27 20.46
CA LEU A 75 18.85 -31.44 21.54
C LEU A 75 18.20 -32.83 21.47
N ALA A 76 17.83 -33.30 20.26
CA ALA A 76 17.28 -34.65 20.08
C ALA A 76 18.22 -35.77 20.54
N ARG A 77 19.53 -35.53 20.50
CA ARG A 77 20.54 -36.49 20.98
C ARG A 77 20.74 -36.38 22.50
N VAL A 78 20.82 -35.17 23.04
CA VAL A 78 21.09 -34.93 24.45
C VAL A 78 19.89 -35.27 25.33
N LYS A 79 18.67 -34.97 24.89
CA LYS A 79 17.45 -35.18 25.67
C LYS A 79 17.29 -36.60 26.21
N PRO A 80 17.38 -37.71 25.40
CA PRO A 80 17.23 -39.05 25.92
C PRO A 80 18.38 -39.49 26.84
N LEU A 81 19.59 -38.92 26.67
CA LEU A 81 20.71 -39.20 27.57
C LEU A 81 20.54 -38.52 28.93
N TRP A 82 19.97 -37.33 28.93
CA TRP A 82 19.60 -36.63 30.16
C TRP A 82 18.47 -37.34 30.91
N GLU A 83 17.45 -37.81 30.22
CA GLU A 83 16.35 -38.61 30.81
C GLU A 83 16.85 -39.91 31.45
N GLN A 84 17.98 -40.44 30.99
CA GLN A 84 18.67 -41.59 31.56
C GLN A 84 19.77 -41.25 32.60
N GLU A 85 19.86 -39.94 32.97
CA GLU A 85 20.89 -39.43 33.91
C GLU A 85 22.34 -39.62 33.45
N LEU A 86 22.57 -39.80 32.12
CA LEU A 86 23.89 -40.08 31.54
C LEU A 86 24.67 -38.78 31.18
N VAL A 87 24.02 -37.62 31.24
CA VAL A 87 24.65 -36.30 31.00
C VAL A 87 24.20 -35.32 32.07
N ALA A 88 24.99 -34.25 32.26
CA ALA A 88 24.69 -33.23 33.26
C ALA A 88 23.46 -32.38 32.83
N GLN A 89 22.72 -31.90 33.81
CA GLN A 89 21.62 -30.94 33.61
C GLN A 89 22.06 -29.74 32.75
N LYS A 90 23.27 -29.25 33.00
CA LYS A 90 23.87 -28.14 32.25
C LYS A 90 23.92 -28.42 30.74
N ASP A 91 24.29 -29.62 30.32
CA ASP A 91 24.41 -29.97 28.89
C ASP A 91 23.04 -29.97 28.19
N TYR A 92 21.99 -30.40 28.90
CA TYR A 92 20.63 -30.32 28.42
C TYR A 92 20.15 -28.86 28.32
N ASP A 93 20.38 -28.04 29.35
CA ASP A 93 19.97 -26.63 29.38
C ASP A 93 20.70 -25.82 28.29
N ASP A 94 21.99 -26.11 28.05
CA ASP A 94 22.76 -25.50 26.97
C ASP A 94 22.19 -25.87 25.60
N ALA A 95 21.78 -27.13 25.39
CA ALA A 95 21.18 -27.57 24.13
C ALA A 95 19.80 -26.93 23.89
N VAL A 96 18.99 -26.79 24.94
CA VAL A 96 17.70 -26.08 24.87
C VAL A 96 17.90 -24.61 24.53
N SER A 97 18.83 -23.96 25.21
CA SER A 97 19.17 -22.56 24.98
C SER A 97 19.67 -22.30 23.56
N ALA A 98 20.56 -23.18 23.03
CA ALA A 98 21.04 -23.10 21.66
C ALA A 98 19.92 -23.23 20.62
N LEU A 99 18.97 -24.13 20.86
CA LEU A 99 17.78 -24.25 20.02
C LEU A 99 16.94 -22.98 20.02
N GLN A 100 16.63 -22.44 21.19
CA GLN A 100 15.83 -21.21 21.34
C GLN A 100 16.48 -20.00 20.67
N ILE A 101 17.79 -19.83 20.81
CA ILE A 101 18.57 -18.77 20.15
C ILE A 101 18.46 -18.94 18.63
N SER A 102 18.73 -20.15 18.11
CA SER A 102 18.69 -20.40 16.66
C SER A 102 17.27 -20.19 16.08
N GLN A 103 16.22 -20.52 16.82
CA GLN A 103 14.82 -20.22 16.43
C GLN A 103 14.57 -18.71 16.39
N ALA A 104 15.06 -17.97 17.37
CA ALA A 104 14.92 -16.52 17.41
C ALA A 104 15.64 -15.85 16.23
N ASP A 105 16.86 -16.30 15.89
CA ASP A 105 17.65 -15.78 14.77
C ASP A 105 16.94 -15.99 13.42
N VAL A 106 16.39 -17.19 13.18
CA VAL A 106 15.60 -17.49 11.99
C VAL A 106 14.38 -16.57 11.90
N LYS A 107 13.66 -16.39 13.02
CA LYS A 107 12.47 -15.52 13.05
C LYS A 107 12.81 -14.04 12.81
N ALA A 108 13.92 -13.57 13.39
CA ALA A 108 14.39 -12.20 13.17
C ALA A 108 14.75 -11.95 11.69
N LEU A 109 15.43 -12.88 11.06
CA LEU A 109 15.83 -12.77 9.66
C LEU A 109 14.60 -12.88 8.70
N GLN A 110 13.61 -13.71 9.03
CA GLN A 110 12.34 -13.74 8.29
C GLN A 110 11.61 -12.39 8.33
N ALA A 111 11.64 -11.70 9.47
CA ALA A 111 11.07 -10.36 9.58
C ALA A 111 11.82 -9.34 8.70
N GLN A 112 13.17 -9.42 8.64
CA GLN A 112 13.97 -8.57 7.75
C GLN A 112 13.67 -8.83 6.26
N ILE A 113 13.53 -10.11 5.85
CA ILE A 113 13.13 -10.47 4.48
C ILE A 113 11.76 -9.90 4.15
N LYS A 114 10.79 -10.00 5.07
CA LYS A 114 9.46 -9.42 4.88
C LYS A 114 9.55 -7.90 4.65
N GLN A 115 10.36 -7.20 5.42
CA GLN A 115 10.59 -5.76 5.25
C GLN A 115 11.24 -5.44 3.90
N ALA A 116 12.27 -6.21 3.49
CA ALA A 116 12.94 -6.01 2.21
C ALA A 116 12.00 -6.26 1.00
N ARG A 117 11.14 -7.26 1.10
CA ARG A 117 10.11 -7.56 0.07
C ARG A 117 9.08 -6.45 -0.09
N LEU A 118 8.76 -5.67 0.96
CA LEU A 118 7.89 -4.51 0.83
C LEU A 118 8.48 -3.48 -0.13
N ASN A 119 9.80 -3.23 -0.09
CA ASN A 119 10.46 -2.31 -1.01
C ASN A 119 10.38 -2.80 -2.47
N VAL A 120 10.50 -4.12 -2.70
CA VAL A 120 10.27 -4.72 -4.03
C VAL A 120 8.83 -4.51 -4.47
N ASN A 121 7.86 -4.70 -3.60
CA ASN A 121 6.45 -4.49 -3.93
C ASN A 121 6.15 -3.01 -4.22
N TYR A 122 6.75 -2.09 -3.47
CA TYR A 122 6.58 -0.65 -3.69
C TYR A 122 7.23 -0.14 -4.98
N SER A 123 8.12 -0.92 -5.61
CA SER A 123 8.63 -0.59 -6.94
C SER A 123 7.59 -0.80 -8.05
N GLN A 124 6.52 -1.55 -7.79
CA GLN A 124 5.36 -1.67 -8.66
C GLN A 124 4.21 -0.84 -8.09
N ILE A 125 3.88 0.25 -8.77
CA ILE A 125 2.88 1.22 -8.30
C ILE A 125 1.55 0.92 -8.96
N ASN A 126 0.56 0.57 -8.14
CA ASN A 126 -0.79 0.21 -8.58
C ASN A 126 -1.80 1.30 -8.21
N ALA A 127 -2.93 1.33 -8.91
CA ALA A 127 -4.03 2.25 -8.66
C ALA A 127 -4.72 1.95 -7.32
N PRO A 128 -4.83 2.90 -6.38
CA PRO A 128 -5.53 2.69 -5.11
C PRO A 128 -7.05 2.76 -5.24
N ILE A 129 -7.55 3.45 -6.25
CA ILE A 129 -8.98 3.61 -6.55
C ILE A 129 -9.23 3.44 -8.04
N SER A 130 -10.48 3.12 -8.41
CA SER A 130 -10.93 3.19 -9.81
C SER A 130 -11.30 4.62 -10.17
N GLY A 131 -11.03 5.03 -11.41
CA GLY A 131 -11.32 6.37 -11.89
C GLY A 131 -10.64 6.66 -13.23
N VAL A 132 -10.56 7.92 -13.61
CA VAL A 132 -9.83 8.38 -14.80
C VAL A 132 -8.47 8.90 -14.34
N ILE A 133 -7.40 8.37 -14.96
CA ILE A 133 -6.04 8.81 -14.65
C ILE A 133 -5.69 10.05 -15.45
N GLY A 134 -5.10 11.02 -14.77
CA GLY A 134 -4.61 12.25 -15.38
C GLY A 134 -3.25 12.10 -16.06
N ARG A 135 -2.65 13.25 -16.39
CA ARG A 135 -1.32 13.34 -17.01
C ARG A 135 -0.23 12.86 -16.04
N THR A 136 0.78 12.20 -16.59
CA THR A 136 1.99 11.85 -15.83
C THR A 136 2.83 13.09 -15.52
N GLN A 137 3.40 13.12 -14.31
CA GLN A 137 4.31 14.20 -13.88
C GLN A 137 5.78 13.85 -14.10
N LYS A 138 6.09 12.58 -14.37
CA LYS A 138 7.44 12.08 -14.60
C LYS A 138 7.46 11.15 -15.79
N ASN A 139 8.48 11.28 -16.64
CA ASN A 139 8.65 10.45 -17.82
C ASN A 139 9.46 9.19 -17.52
N GLU A 140 9.33 8.18 -18.37
CA GLU A 140 10.17 6.99 -18.34
C GLU A 140 11.65 7.37 -18.46
N GLY A 141 12.52 6.65 -17.75
CA GLY A 141 13.95 6.98 -17.63
C GLY A 141 14.27 8.01 -16.53
N THR A 142 13.29 8.68 -15.95
CA THR A 142 13.53 9.65 -14.88
C THR A 142 13.87 8.93 -13.56
N TYR A 143 14.92 9.38 -12.88
CA TYR A 143 15.23 8.92 -11.53
C TYR A 143 14.30 9.57 -10.51
N ILE A 144 13.63 8.75 -9.73
CA ILE A 144 12.77 9.15 -8.61
C ILE A 144 13.62 9.11 -7.34
N ALA A 145 13.89 10.28 -6.76
CA ALA A 145 14.89 10.43 -5.70
C ALA A 145 14.44 9.94 -4.30
N GLY A 146 13.24 9.43 -4.15
CA GLY A 146 12.74 8.96 -2.84
C GLY A 146 11.23 8.80 -2.79
N SER A 147 10.73 8.58 -1.58
CA SER A 147 9.31 8.55 -1.29
C SER A 147 8.68 9.93 -1.49
N ASP A 148 7.37 9.94 -1.78
CA ASP A 148 6.52 11.13 -1.87
C ASP A 148 6.62 11.95 -3.17
N VAL A 149 7.28 11.43 -4.21
CA VAL A 149 7.29 12.08 -5.53
C VAL A 149 5.95 11.80 -6.23
N LEU A 150 5.22 12.88 -6.58
CA LEU A 150 3.97 12.79 -7.34
C LEU A 150 4.24 12.30 -8.77
N LEU A 151 3.53 11.23 -9.17
CA LEU A 151 3.64 10.62 -10.49
C LEU A 151 2.42 10.89 -11.37
N ALA A 152 1.22 10.77 -10.80
CA ALA A 152 -0.05 11.01 -11.48
C ALA A 152 -1.17 11.26 -10.47
N MET A 153 -2.36 11.62 -10.96
CA MET A 153 -3.57 11.76 -10.15
C MET A 153 -4.69 10.93 -10.78
N ILE A 154 -5.48 10.24 -9.96
CA ILE A 154 -6.69 9.54 -10.38
C ILE A 154 -7.88 10.29 -9.82
N SER A 155 -8.88 10.56 -10.67
CA SER A 155 -10.14 11.22 -10.32
C SER A 155 -11.30 10.27 -10.56
N GLN A 156 -12.09 10.00 -9.51
CA GLN A 156 -13.33 9.23 -9.62
C GLN A 156 -14.45 10.16 -10.05
N LEU A 157 -14.94 9.95 -11.28
CA LEU A 157 -15.97 10.78 -11.91
C LEU A 157 -17.38 10.17 -11.81
N ASN A 158 -17.51 9.00 -11.21
CA ASN A 158 -18.81 8.36 -10.97
C ASN A 158 -18.83 7.82 -9.52
N PRO A 159 -19.69 8.38 -8.63
CA PRO A 159 -20.51 9.58 -8.86
C PRO A 159 -19.69 10.86 -9.03
N ILE A 160 -20.31 11.91 -9.57
CA ILE A 160 -19.74 13.25 -9.70
C ILE A 160 -20.39 14.17 -8.66
N HIS A 161 -19.64 15.11 -8.10
CA HIS A 161 -20.18 16.14 -7.21
C HIS A 161 -20.37 17.43 -7.96
N VAL A 162 -21.51 18.06 -7.74
CA VAL A 162 -21.85 19.36 -8.31
C VAL A 162 -22.03 20.35 -7.14
N TYR A 163 -21.16 21.35 -7.06
CA TYR A 163 -21.20 22.39 -6.05
C TYR A 163 -21.79 23.65 -6.67
N PHE A 164 -22.88 24.16 -6.09
CA PHE A 164 -23.46 25.42 -6.48
C PHE A 164 -23.74 26.29 -5.26
N GLY A 165 -23.49 27.59 -5.39
CA GLY A 165 -23.76 28.57 -4.35
C GLY A 165 -25.15 29.18 -4.56
N LEU A 166 -25.97 29.15 -3.52
CA LEU A 166 -27.25 29.88 -3.48
C LEU A 166 -27.05 31.17 -2.70
N PRO A 167 -27.19 32.34 -3.33
CA PRO A 167 -27.21 33.63 -2.62
C PRO A 167 -28.31 33.66 -1.56
N ASP A 168 -28.03 34.26 -0.39
CA ASP A 168 -29.00 34.29 0.73
C ASP A 168 -30.36 34.91 0.35
N VAL A 169 -30.34 35.91 -0.51
CA VAL A 169 -31.58 36.59 -1.00
C VAL A 169 -32.45 35.60 -1.79
N GLU A 170 -31.85 34.71 -2.58
CA GLU A 170 -32.59 33.72 -3.36
C GLU A 170 -33.07 32.57 -2.50
N GLN A 171 -32.28 32.20 -1.50
CA GLN A 171 -32.67 31.17 -0.53
C GLN A 171 -33.92 31.62 0.25
N GLN A 172 -34.04 32.91 0.63
CA GLN A 172 -35.22 33.47 1.24
C GLN A 172 -36.44 33.45 0.30
N LYS A 173 -36.24 33.77 -0.98
CA LYS A 173 -37.33 33.69 -1.99
C LYS A 173 -37.83 32.25 -2.14
N ILE A 174 -36.94 31.27 -2.25
CA ILE A 174 -37.30 29.85 -2.35
C ILE A 174 -38.06 29.41 -1.11
N ARG A 175 -37.61 29.76 0.11
CA ARG A 175 -38.35 29.47 1.36
C ARG A 175 -39.73 30.08 1.37
N GLY A 176 -39.91 31.35 0.90
CA GLY A 176 -41.20 32.00 0.77
C GLY A 176 -42.13 31.29 -0.21
N LEU A 177 -41.62 30.87 -1.37
CA LEU A 177 -42.39 30.12 -2.37
C LEU A 177 -42.77 28.73 -1.86
N THR A 178 -41.92 28.08 -1.10
CA THR A 178 -42.21 26.78 -0.46
C THR A 178 -43.30 26.92 0.62
N ALA A 179 -43.20 27.97 1.45
CA ALA A 179 -44.19 28.24 2.51
C ALA A 179 -45.59 28.54 1.94
N ASN A 180 -45.62 29.19 0.78
CA ASN A 180 -46.88 29.53 0.08
C ASN A 180 -47.40 28.40 -0.83
N GLY A 181 -46.78 27.20 -0.83
CA GLY A 181 -47.16 26.05 -1.62
C GLY A 181 -46.95 26.19 -3.14
N LEU A 182 -46.27 27.26 -3.57
CA LEU A 182 -45.97 27.56 -4.98
C LEU A 182 -44.72 26.80 -5.49
N PHE A 183 -43.90 26.26 -4.57
CA PHE A 183 -42.75 25.46 -4.87
C PHE A 183 -42.69 24.25 -3.92
N LYS A 184 -42.52 23.06 -4.46
CA LYS A 184 -42.30 21.82 -3.69
C LYS A 184 -40.83 21.41 -3.84
N ALA A 185 -40.08 21.46 -2.76
CA ALA A 185 -38.71 20.96 -2.76
C ALA A 185 -38.70 19.46 -3.04
N PRO A 186 -37.73 18.93 -3.81
CA PRO A 186 -37.60 17.50 -4.00
C PRO A 186 -37.37 16.79 -2.67
N ALA A 187 -38.02 15.65 -2.45
CA ALA A 187 -37.79 14.82 -1.28
C ALA A 187 -36.34 14.32 -1.36
N ASN A 188 -35.59 14.44 -0.26
CA ASN A 188 -34.21 13.97 -0.10
C ASN A 188 -33.07 14.85 -0.67
N ASN A 189 -33.25 16.15 -0.81
CA ASN A 189 -32.15 17.02 -1.31
C ASN A 189 -31.44 16.49 -2.58
N GLN A 190 -32.10 15.72 -3.42
CA GLN A 190 -31.60 15.32 -4.73
C GLN A 190 -31.98 16.39 -5.75
N TYR A 191 -31.00 17.13 -6.21
CA TYR A 191 -31.12 18.15 -7.26
C TYR A 191 -30.57 17.58 -8.58
#